data_1d3a82e1f29d10371677d48dbdaa64d9
#
_entry.id   1d3a82e1f29d10371677d48dbdaa64d9
#
_cell.length_a   1.000
_cell.length_b   1.000
_cell.length_c   1.000
_cell.angle_alpha   90.00
_cell.angle_beta   90.00
_cell.angle_gamma   90.00
#
_symmetry.space_group_name_H-M   'P 1'
#
loop_
_entity.id
_entity.type
_entity.pdbx_description
1 polymer ?
#
loop_
_entity_poly.entity_id
_entity_poly.type
_entity_poly.pdbx_seq_one_letter_code
_entity_poly.pdbx_strand_id
1 'polypeptide(L)'
;IRREENLSIRKFFWIVMAEVIRLTSNDRTSTFKLHARSPEEIQNRNVSALNCFKIVSKRNIKDIASYISVLEEKELIKNGKYIKNAEVKWADTSIKIKSKKKFNLLVTSPPYGENQTTVTYGQFSYLPLQWIPINDIDSTISIDYLKSTQEIDTQSLGGTKKLNIEE
;
A
#
# COMPACT_ATOMS: atom_id res chain seq x y z
N ILE A 1 -9.41 -4.69 -15.25
CA ILE A 1 -8.46 -3.65 -14.79
C ILE A 1 -7.41 -3.39 -15.89
N ARG A 2 -6.69 -4.39 -16.37
CA ARG A 2 -5.58 -4.23 -17.34
C ARG A 2 -5.97 -3.56 -18.67
N ARG A 3 -7.25 -3.56 -19.04
CA ARG A 3 -7.75 -2.92 -20.27
C ARG A 3 -8.10 -1.45 -20.09
N GLU A 4 -8.09 -0.93 -18.87
CA GLU A 4 -8.31 0.48 -18.60
C GLU A 4 -7.07 1.28 -19.04
N GLU A 5 -7.26 2.28 -19.88
CA GLU A 5 -6.18 3.08 -20.45
C GLU A 5 -5.63 4.11 -19.45
N ASN A 6 -6.51 4.65 -18.60
CA ASN A 6 -6.11 5.64 -17.60
C ASN A 6 -5.38 4.97 -16.43
N LEU A 7 -4.09 5.28 -16.29
CA LEU A 7 -3.25 4.71 -15.23
C LEU A 7 -3.77 5.01 -13.82
N SER A 8 -4.32 6.19 -13.57
CA SER A 8 -4.84 6.55 -12.24
C SER A 8 -6.06 5.71 -11.89
N ILE A 9 -6.94 5.46 -12.87
CA ILE A 9 -8.10 4.59 -12.70
C ILE A 9 -7.64 3.13 -12.51
N ARG A 10 -6.64 2.67 -13.26
CA ARG A 10 -6.04 1.34 -13.04
C ARG A 10 -5.49 1.20 -11.64
N LYS A 11 -4.71 2.19 -11.16
CA LYS A 11 -4.16 2.19 -9.80
C LYS A 11 -5.24 2.14 -8.73
N PHE A 12 -6.33 2.88 -8.91
CA PHE A 12 -7.48 2.79 -8.01
C PHE A 12 -8.03 1.36 -7.94
N PHE A 13 -8.26 0.72 -9.08
CA PHE A 13 -8.77 -0.66 -9.10
C PHE A 13 -7.75 -1.70 -8.63
N TRP A 14 -6.44 -1.45 -8.78
CA TRP A 14 -5.41 -2.30 -8.18
C TRP A 14 -5.44 -2.26 -6.65
N ILE A 15 -5.65 -1.08 -6.07
CA ILE A 15 -5.85 -0.93 -4.61
C ILE A 15 -7.10 -1.69 -4.15
N VAL A 16 -8.22 -1.52 -4.87
CA VAL A 16 -9.44 -2.29 -4.59
C VAL A 16 -9.19 -3.79 -4.66
N MET A 17 -8.50 -4.24 -5.71
CA MET A 17 -8.19 -5.66 -5.88
C MET A 17 -7.31 -6.20 -4.75
N ALA A 18 -6.32 -5.46 -4.32
CA ALA A 18 -5.45 -5.85 -3.20
C ALA A 18 -6.26 -6.06 -1.91
N GLU A 19 -7.18 -5.16 -1.62
CA GLU A 19 -8.08 -5.30 -0.47
C GLU A 19 -9.03 -6.49 -0.63
N VAL A 20 -9.56 -6.71 -1.82
CA VAL A 20 -10.43 -7.87 -2.11
C VAL A 20 -9.67 -9.18 -1.93
N ILE A 21 -8.44 -9.28 -2.42
CA ILE A 21 -7.59 -10.47 -2.21
C ILE A 21 -7.44 -10.73 -0.72
N ARG A 22 -7.14 -9.70 0.07
CA ARG A 22 -7.02 -9.80 1.52
C ARG A 22 -8.32 -10.29 2.18
N LEU A 23 -9.47 -9.76 1.78
CA LEU A 23 -10.78 -10.09 2.36
C LEU A 23 -11.31 -11.46 1.94
N THR A 24 -10.94 -11.92 0.75
CA THR A 24 -11.48 -13.16 0.16
C THR A 24 -10.52 -14.34 0.18
N SER A 25 -9.25 -14.13 0.54
CA SER A 25 -8.29 -15.21 0.75
C SER A 25 -8.70 -16.13 1.90
N ASN A 26 -8.09 -17.30 1.99
CA ASN A 26 -8.32 -18.25 3.06
C ASN A 26 -7.59 -17.91 4.37
N ASP A 27 -7.07 -16.71 4.48
CA ASP A 27 -6.44 -16.20 5.68
C ASP A 27 -7.43 -15.45 6.58
N ARG A 28 -7.13 -15.42 7.87
CA ARG A 28 -7.86 -14.60 8.85
C ARG A 28 -7.39 -13.16 8.72
N THR A 29 -8.31 -12.23 8.56
CA THR A 29 -8.01 -10.81 8.35
C THR A 29 -7.92 -10.00 9.64
N SER A 30 -8.31 -10.59 10.76
CA SER A 30 -8.35 -9.93 12.08
C SER A 30 -7.07 -10.10 12.90
N THR A 31 -6.07 -10.79 12.38
CA THR A 31 -4.81 -11.06 13.06
C THR A 31 -3.69 -10.20 12.53
N PHE A 32 -2.71 -9.91 13.39
CA PHE A 32 -1.52 -9.14 13.04
C PHE A 32 -0.63 -9.85 12.00
N LYS A 33 -0.58 -11.18 12.05
CA LYS A 33 0.05 -12.04 11.04
C LYS A 33 -1.04 -12.82 10.31
N LEU A 34 -0.79 -13.16 9.04
CA LEU A 34 -1.69 -14.03 8.31
C LEU A 34 -1.71 -15.44 8.95
N HIS A 35 -2.89 -15.90 9.23
CA HIS A 35 -3.13 -17.25 9.73
C HIS A 35 -4.18 -17.92 8.84
N ALA A 36 -3.84 -19.06 8.29
CA ALA A 36 -4.77 -19.85 7.50
C ALA A 36 -6.00 -20.23 8.35
N ARG A 37 -7.16 -20.20 7.71
CA ARG A 37 -8.40 -20.74 8.30
C ARG A 37 -8.33 -22.24 8.34
N SER A 38 -9.09 -22.86 9.23
CA SER A 38 -9.22 -24.31 9.24
C SER A 38 -9.90 -24.81 7.95
N PRO A 39 -9.68 -26.08 7.56
CA PRO A 39 -10.38 -26.67 6.41
C PRO A 39 -11.90 -26.56 6.50
N GLU A 40 -12.45 -26.73 7.69
CA GLU A 40 -13.88 -26.60 7.94
C GLU A 40 -14.38 -25.16 7.74
N GLU A 41 -13.67 -24.15 8.27
CA GLU A 41 -13.97 -22.73 8.01
C GLU A 41 -13.95 -22.40 6.53
N ILE A 42 -12.98 -22.97 5.77
CA ILE A 42 -12.85 -22.76 4.33
C ILE A 42 -14.03 -23.38 3.57
N GLN A 43 -14.41 -24.60 3.91
CA GLN A 43 -15.53 -25.30 3.26
C GLN A 43 -16.87 -24.57 3.49
N ASN A 44 -17.09 -24.06 4.68
CA ASN A 44 -18.34 -23.37 5.05
C ASN A 44 -18.38 -21.92 4.57
N ARG A 45 -17.29 -21.43 3.96
CA ARG A 45 -17.17 -20.04 3.58
C ARG A 45 -17.75 -19.79 2.18
N ASN A 46 -18.84 -19.04 2.12
CA ASN A 46 -19.43 -18.59 0.86
C ASN A 46 -19.03 -17.12 0.58
N VAL A 47 -17.94 -16.90 -0.16
CA VAL A 47 -17.42 -15.57 -0.47
C VAL A 47 -17.27 -15.39 -1.97
N SER A 48 -17.97 -14.40 -2.52
CA SER A 48 -17.83 -13.99 -3.91
C SER A 48 -16.83 -12.85 -4.04
N ALA A 49 -15.69 -13.10 -4.66
CA ALA A 49 -14.66 -12.09 -4.91
C ALA A 49 -15.20 -10.94 -5.80
N LEU A 50 -16.03 -11.24 -6.81
CA LEU A 50 -16.63 -10.22 -7.67
C LEU A 50 -17.60 -9.33 -6.90
N ASN A 51 -18.41 -9.89 -6.02
CA ASN A 51 -19.32 -9.11 -5.19
C ASN A 51 -18.54 -8.24 -4.19
N CYS A 52 -17.53 -8.81 -3.56
CA CYS A 52 -16.61 -8.08 -2.69
C CYS A 52 -15.96 -6.91 -3.44
N PHE A 53 -15.47 -7.13 -4.66
CA PHE A 53 -14.88 -6.09 -5.50
C PHE A 53 -15.85 -4.93 -5.76
N LYS A 54 -17.11 -5.22 -6.09
CA LYS A 54 -18.14 -4.20 -6.27
C LYS A 54 -18.40 -3.38 -4.99
N ILE A 55 -18.47 -4.06 -3.86
CA ILE A 55 -18.71 -3.41 -2.55
C ILE A 55 -17.55 -2.50 -2.18
N VAL A 56 -16.31 -3.00 -2.26
CA VAL A 56 -15.10 -2.24 -1.92
C VAL A 56 -14.93 -1.06 -2.88
N SER A 57 -15.16 -1.24 -4.18
CA SER A 57 -15.11 -0.15 -5.15
C SER A 57 -16.10 0.97 -4.79
N LYS A 58 -17.35 0.62 -4.53
CA LYS A 58 -18.39 1.61 -4.16
C LYS A 58 -18.06 2.35 -2.88
N ARG A 59 -17.57 1.63 -1.86
CA ARG A 59 -17.14 2.23 -0.59
C ARG A 59 -16.00 3.24 -0.84
N ASN A 60 -14.95 2.83 -1.54
CA ASN A 60 -13.80 3.69 -1.77
C ASN A 60 -14.16 4.93 -2.62
N ILE A 61 -15.06 4.79 -3.61
CA ILE A 61 -15.57 5.94 -4.39
C ILE A 61 -16.31 6.91 -3.47
N LYS A 62 -17.19 6.41 -2.59
CA LYS A 62 -17.91 7.24 -1.63
C LYS A 62 -16.97 7.97 -0.69
N ASP A 63 -15.96 7.26 -0.16
CA ASP A 63 -14.98 7.82 0.77
C ASP A 63 -14.15 8.93 0.11
N ILE A 64 -13.71 8.72 -1.14
CA ILE A 64 -13.00 9.73 -1.92
C ILE A 64 -13.91 10.95 -2.18
N ALA A 65 -15.17 10.75 -2.57
CA ALA A 65 -16.09 11.84 -2.79
C ALA A 65 -16.32 12.66 -1.52
N SER A 66 -16.52 11.99 -0.39
CA SER A 66 -16.65 12.65 0.92
C SER A 66 -15.41 13.45 1.29
N TYR A 67 -14.22 12.88 1.05
CA TYR A 67 -12.95 13.58 1.30
C TYR A 67 -12.79 14.83 0.43
N ILE A 68 -13.13 14.73 -0.86
CA ILE A 68 -13.10 15.88 -1.79
C ILE A 68 -14.06 16.96 -1.30
N SER A 69 -15.29 16.62 -0.90
CA SER A 69 -16.26 17.61 -0.38
C SER A 69 -15.73 18.36 0.85
N VAL A 70 -15.05 17.66 1.76
CA VAL A 70 -14.39 18.31 2.92
C VAL A 70 -13.29 19.28 2.48
N LEU A 71 -12.51 18.91 1.46
CA LEU A 71 -11.44 19.78 0.96
C LEU A 71 -12.02 21.02 0.22
N GLU A 72 -13.12 20.86 -0.48
CA GLU A 72 -13.85 21.96 -1.15
C GLU A 72 -14.47 22.91 -0.11
N GLU A 73 -15.14 22.38 0.91
CA GLU A 73 -15.69 23.16 2.02
C GLU A 73 -14.62 24.01 2.73
N LYS A 74 -13.41 23.46 2.85
CA LYS A 74 -12.26 24.15 3.44
C LYS A 74 -11.50 25.03 2.45
N GLU A 75 -12.01 25.22 1.25
CA GLU A 75 -11.37 25.98 0.18
C GLU A 75 -9.94 25.52 -0.13
N LEU A 76 -9.67 24.22 0.00
CA LEU A 76 -8.37 23.61 -0.25
C LEU A 76 -8.22 23.05 -1.66
N ILE A 77 -9.29 23.03 -2.45
CA ILE A 77 -9.29 22.64 -3.86
C ILE A 77 -9.74 23.83 -4.73
N LYS A 78 -9.00 24.09 -5.79
CA LYS A 78 -9.36 25.06 -6.83
C LYS A 78 -9.13 24.45 -8.20
N ASN A 79 -10.14 24.47 -9.06
CA ASN A 79 -10.08 23.86 -10.40
C ASN A 79 -9.67 22.38 -10.37
N GLY A 80 -10.19 21.61 -9.41
CA GLY A 80 -9.87 20.19 -9.24
C GLY A 80 -8.45 19.90 -8.71
N LYS A 81 -7.72 20.91 -8.27
CA LYS A 81 -6.35 20.77 -7.74
C LYS A 81 -6.24 21.24 -6.30
N TYR A 82 -5.53 20.49 -5.49
CA TYR A 82 -5.19 20.89 -4.13
C TYR A 82 -4.26 22.10 -4.15
N ILE A 83 -4.64 23.17 -3.44
CA ILE A 83 -3.95 24.48 -3.55
C ILE A 83 -2.85 24.70 -2.52
N LYS A 84 -2.77 23.86 -1.48
CA LYS A 84 -1.68 23.95 -0.51
C LYS A 84 -0.43 23.21 -1.00
N ASN A 85 0.70 23.63 -0.49
CA ASN A 85 1.98 23.05 -0.86
C ASN A 85 2.14 21.69 -0.16
N ALA A 86 1.78 20.61 -0.86
CA ALA A 86 1.99 19.24 -0.42
C ALA A 86 2.90 18.54 -1.41
N GLU A 87 3.99 17.97 -0.93
CA GLU A 87 4.95 17.24 -1.74
C GLU A 87 5.11 15.83 -1.20
N VAL A 88 4.79 14.84 -2.01
CA VAL A 88 5.02 13.43 -1.70
C VAL A 88 6.26 12.99 -2.45
N LYS A 89 7.28 12.56 -1.71
CA LYS A 89 8.53 12.04 -2.28
C LYS A 89 8.66 10.57 -1.97
N TRP A 90 8.96 9.81 -2.99
CA TRP A 90 9.50 8.47 -2.83
C TRP A 90 11.02 8.60 -2.67
N ALA A 91 11.53 8.22 -1.50
CA ALA A 91 12.95 8.37 -1.20
C ALA A 91 13.40 7.33 -0.15
N ASP A 92 14.65 6.96 -0.24
CA ASP A 92 15.33 6.18 0.79
C ASP A 92 15.60 7.08 2.01
N THR A 93 14.95 6.82 3.13
CA THR A 93 15.08 7.60 4.36
C THR A 93 16.39 7.36 5.11
N SER A 94 17.19 6.35 4.72
CA SER A 94 18.55 6.16 5.21
C SER A 94 19.53 7.18 4.62
N ILE A 95 19.12 7.86 3.55
CA ILE A 95 19.92 8.90 2.90
C ILE A 95 19.43 10.26 3.38
N LYS A 96 20.37 11.16 3.70
CA LYS A 96 20.04 12.51 4.14
C LYS A 96 19.11 13.20 3.15
N ILE A 97 17.92 13.54 3.58
CA ILE A 97 16.95 14.30 2.79
C ILE A 97 17.50 15.72 2.58
N LYS A 98 17.86 16.04 1.34
CA LYS A 98 18.29 17.39 0.97
C LYS A 98 17.05 18.27 0.82
N SER A 99 16.89 19.23 1.69
CA SER A 99 15.85 20.26 1.58
C SER A 99 16.46 21.64 1.79
N LYS A 100 16.08 22.58 0.92
CA LYS A 100 16.38 24.02 1.12
C LYS A 100 15.42 24.69 2.11
N LYS A 101 14.32 24.02 2.44
CA LYS A 101 13.30 24.52 3.37
C LYS A 101 13.59 24.03 4.78
N LYS A 102 13.40 24.90 5.76
CA LYS A 102 13.37 24.53 7.16
C LYS A 102 11.94 24.11 7.52
N PHE A 103 11.80 23.08 8.33
CA PHE A 103 10.51 22.58 8.80
C PHE A 103 10.39 22.83 10.31
N ASN A 104 9.21 23.21 10.74
CA ASN A 104 8.93 23.47 12.15
C ASN A 104 8.53 22.22 12.92
N LEU A 105 8.11 21.16 12.20
CA LEU A 105 7.62 19.94 12.81
C LEU A 105 8.06 18.74 11.97
N LEU A 106 8.54 17.71 12.66
CA LEU A 106 8.75 16.37 12.11
C LEU A 106 7.78 15.40 12.80
N VAL A 107 6.96 14.71 12.00
CA VAL A 107 6.13 13.61 12.48
C VAL A 107 6.61 12.34 11.82
N THR A 108 6.96 11.33 12.60
CA THR A 108 7.45 10.06 12.09
C THR A 108 6.96 8.90 12.95
N SER A 109 6.83 7.75 12.34
CA SER A 109 6.57 6.48 13.01
C SER A 109 7.68 5.50 12.59
N PRO A 110 8.85 5.56 13.23
CA PRO A 110 9.94 4.66 12.88
C PRO A 110 9.55 3.22 13.20
N PRO A 111 10.05 2.24 12.45
CA PRO A 111 9.86 0.84 12.78
C PRO A 111 10.48 0.55 14.15
N TYR A 112 9.77 -0.20 14.99
CA TYR A 112 10.27 -0.63 16.29
C TYR A 112 11.45 -1.60 16.10
N GLY A 113 12.51 -1.45 16.87
CA GLY A 113 13.87 -1.96 16.72
C GLY A 113 14.12 -3.42 16.32
N GLU A 114 13.12 -4.32 16.32
CA GLU A 114 13.25 -5.67 15.77
C GLU A 114 12.38 -5.80 14.50
N ASN A 115 12.88 -5.25 13.42
CA ASN A 115 12.13 -5.03 12.19
C ASN A 115 11.72 -6.31 11.46
N GLN A 116 12.43 -7.41 11.63
CA GLN A 116 12.14 -8.65 10.92
C GLN A 116 10.87 -9.37 11.42
N THR A 117 10.38 -9.00 12.61
CA THR A 117 9.24 -9.67 13.24
C THR A 117 8.01 -8.79 13.43
N THR A 118 8.16 -7.47 13.36
CA THR A 118 7.12 -6.54 13.82
C THR A 118 6.07 -6.21 12.76
N VAL A 119 6.45 -6.10 11.49
CA VAL A 119 5.51 -5.80 10.40
C VAL A 119 5.80 -6.70 9.22
N THR A 120 4.86 -7.56 8.90
CA THR A 120 4.98 -8.53 7.81
C THR A 120 4.32 -7.97 6.54
N TYR A 121 4.87 -6.88 6.00
CA TYR A 121 4.38 -6.27 4.75
C TYR A 121 4.32 -7.28 3.60
N GLY A 122 5.34 -8.12 3.48
CA GLY A 122 5.43 -9.13 2.44
C GLY A 122 4.27 -10.11 2.48
N GLN A 123 3.83 -10.54 3.65
CA GLN A 123 2.70 -11.47 3.75
C GLN A 123 1.42 -10.89 3.16
N PHE A 124 1.14 -9.60 3.41
CA PHE A 124 -0.07 -8.95 2.92
C PHE A 124 0.05 -8.48 1.47
N SER A 125 1.25 -8.17 1.01
CA SER A 125 1.49 -7.58 -0.31
C SER A 125 1.80 -8.61 -1.38
N TYR A 126 2.33 -9.79 -1.03
CA TYR A 126 2.84 -10.77 -1.99
C TYR A 126 1.81 -11.18 -3.04
N LEU A 127 0.63 -11.63 -2.61
CA LEU A 127 -0.41 -12.08 -3.54
C LEU A 127 -0.93 -10.96 -4.46
N PRO A 128 -1.29 -9.77 -3.96
CA PRO A 128 -1.68 -8.66 -4.83
C PRO A 128 -0.60 -8.30 -5.85
N LEU A 129 0.66 -8.25 -5.43
CA LEU A 129 1.78 -7.86 -6.30
C LEU A 129 2.03 -8.85 -7.44
N GLN A 130 1.65 -10.13 -7.30
CA GLN A 130 1.72 -11.10 -8.41
C GLN A 130 0.78 -10.76 -9.58
N TRP A 131 -0.25 -9.97 -9.34
CA TRP A 131 -1.28 -9.62 -10.33
C TRP A 131 -1.08 -8.24 -10.95
N ILE A 132 -0.43 -7.33 -10.24
CA ILE A 132 -0.25 -5.95 -10.67
C ILE A 132 0.96 -5.86 -11.61
N PRO A 133 0.80 -5.34 -12.84
CA PRO A 133 1.94 -5.10 -13.71
C PRO A 133 2.93 -4.13 -13.05
N ILE A 134 4.21 -4.46 -13.07
CA ILE A 134 5.25 -3.64 -12.46
C ILE A 134 5.24 -2.19 -12.98
N ASN A 135 4.97 -2.00 -14.27
CA ASN A 135 4.89 -0.69 -14.90
C ASN A 135 3.73 0.18 -14.37
N ASP A 136 2.70 -0.44 -13.77
CA ASP A 136 1.61 0.30 -13.12
C ASP A 136 2.00 0.77 -11.71
N ILE A 137 3.06 0.21 -11.13
CA ILE A 137 3.64 0.60 -9.84
C ILE A 137 4.78 1.59 -10.09
N ASP A 138 5.89 1.09 -10.61
CA ASP A 138 7.08 1.85 -10.94
C ASP A 138 7.94 1.06 -11.93
N SER A 139 8.21 1.64 -13.09
CA SER A 139 8.98 1.00 -14.16
C SER A 139 10.47 0.87 -13.85
N THR A 140 10.97 1.52 -12.81
CA THR A 140 12.38 1.50 -12.41
C THR A 140 12.72 0.41 -11.40
N ILE A 141 11.71 -0.25 -10.83
CA ILE A 141 11.90 -1.28 -9.81
C ILE A 141 12.23 -2.62 -10.46
N SER A 142 13.24 -3.31 -9.93
CA SER A 142 13.49 -4.72 -10.26
C SER A 142 12.37 -5.61 -9.72
N ILE A 143 11.96 -6.60 -10.49
CA ILE A 143 10.95 -7.59 -10.07
C ILE A 143 11.48 -8.63 -9.06
N ASP A 144 12.75 -8.58 -8.71
CA ASP A 144 13.38 -9.59 -7.85
C ASP A 144 12.77 -9.62 -6.45
N TYR A 145 12.22 -8.53 -5.96
CA TYR A 145 11.52 -8.47 -4.67
C TYR A 145 10.24 -9.32 -4.62
N LEU A 146 9.69 -9.71 -5.77
CA LEU A 146 8.49 -10.57 -5.84
C LEU A 146 8.79 -12.06 -5.62
N LYS A 147 10.04 -12.44 -5.40
CA LYS A 147 10.43 -13.85 -5.21
C LYS A 147 9.88 -14.46 -3.93
N SER A 148 9.81 -13.67 -2.86
CA SER A 148 9.31 -14.15 -1.57
C SER A 148 8.74 -13.01 -0.73
N THR A 149 7.95 -13.37 0.28
CA THR A 149 7.45 -12.42 1.29
C THR A 149 8.58 -11.77 2.06
N GLN A 150 9.63 -12.51 2.35
CA GLN A 150 10.83 -12.02 3.06
C GLN A 150 11.59 -10.98 2.24
N GLU A 151 11.68 -11.18 0.92
CA GLU A 151 12.34 -10.20 0.05
C GLU A 151 11.57 -8.88 0.02
N ILE A 152 10.24 -8.92 -0.03
CA ILE A 152 9.42 -7.71 0.08
C ILE A 152 9.66 -7.00 1.40
N ASP A 153 9.69 -7.74 2.52
CA ASP A 153 9.95 -7.18 3.84
C ASP A 153 11.35 -6.54 3.91
N THR A 154 12.36 -7.23 3.41
CA THR A 154 13.75 -6.75 3.37
C THR A 154 13.85 -5.42 2.59
N GLN A 155 13.25 -5.35 1.41
CA GLN A 155 13.25 -4.16 0.58
C GLN A 155 12.46 -3.01 1.21
N SER A 156 11.33 -3.31 1.85
CA SER A 156 10.48 -2.31 2.53
C SER A 156 11.19 -1.69 3.74
N LEU A 157 12.10 -2.42 4.35
CA LEU A 157 12.86 -1.97 5.53
C LEU A 157 14.23 -1.37 5.17
N GLY A 158 14.52 -1.11 3.91
CA GLY A 158 15.76 -0.48 3.45
C GLY A 158 16.86 -1.46 3.07
N GLY A 159 16.55 -2.76 2.97
CA GLY A 159 17.48 -3.79 2.51
C GLY A 159 18.47 -4.24 3.60
N THR A 160 19.51 -4.92 3.14
CA THR A 160 20.56 -5.50 4.02
C THR A 160 21.80 -4.60 4.14
N LYS A 161 21.71 -3.32 3.80
CA LYS A 161 22.82 -2.40 3.94
C LYS A 161 23.26 -2.35 5.41
N LYS A 162 24.48 -2.81 5.69
CA LYS A 162 25.13 -2.55 6.98
C LYS A 162 25.27 -1.04 7.13
N LEU A 163 24.65 -0.46 8.15
CA LEU A 163 24.95 0.91 8.54
C LEU A 163 26.42 0.91 9.01
N ASN A 164 27.29 1.56 8.26
CA ASN A 164 28.57 1.99 8.80
C ASN A 164 28.23 3.14 9.77
N ILE A 165 28.10 2.79 11.03
CA ILE A 165 28.08 3.77 12.11
C ILE A 165 29.56 4.15 12.27
N GLU A 166 29.96 5.24 11.63
CA GLU A 166 31.19 5.95 12.03
C GLU A 166 30.83 6.63 13.35
N GLU A 167 31.52 6.21 14.40
CA GLU A 167 31.46 6.77 15.74
C GLU A 167 31.89 8.25 15.78
#